data_f4125ec87482ed90271ddcec680d3ce3
#
_entry.id   f4125ec87482ed90271ddcec680d3ce3
#
_cell.length_a   1.000
_cell.length_b   1.000
_cell.length_c   1.000
_cell.angle_alpha   90.00
_cell.angle_beta   90.00
_cell.angle_gamma   90.00
#
_symmetry.space_group_name_H-M   'P 1'
#
loop_
_entity.id
_entity.type
_entity.pdbx_description
1 polymer ?
#
loop_
_entity_poly.entity_id
_entity_poly.type
_entity_poly.pdbx_seq_one_letter_code
_entity_poly.pdbx_strand_id
1 'polypeptide(L)'
;MKEFYGTKPFEIYMDSFTKLMQNNYGKIIAFEHGTNCKGSLTGCGTDHAHLHIVAFKDSLIDKLYSSDLKWMECKISEIKNIVQNEEYLFYSELNQTNWKDSKGYLAILDIPVSQFFRKLIADYYGKLNESDYKEFKFLANSIATINKITNTYI
;
A
#
# COMPACT_ATOMS: atom_id res chain seq x y z
N MET A 1 -4.29 -9.50 2.13
CA MET A 1 -3.27 -9.47 3.24
C MET A 1 -3.85 -9.33 4.63
N LYS A 2 -5.04 -8.75 4.80
CA LYS A 2 -5.68 -8.49 6.11
C LYS A 2 -5.62 -9.64 7.12
N GLU A 3 -5.66 -10.89 6.66
CA GLU A 3 -5.61 -12.10 7.51
C GLU A 3 -4.28 -12.22 8.29
N PHE A 4 -3.23 -11.61 7.80
CA PHE A 4 -1.89 -11.68 8.38
C PHE A 4 -1.55 -10.49 9.27
N TYR A 5 -2.21 -9.34 9.10
CA TYR A 5 -1.80 -8.06 9.69
C TYR A 5 -1.66 -8.06 11.22
N GLY A 6 -2.46 -8.85 11.93
CA GLY A 6 -2.36 -8.99 13.39
C GLY A 6 -1.64 -10.25 13.85
N THR A 7 -0.99 -11.01 12.95
CA THR A 7 -0.28 -12.23 13.34
C THR A 7 1.16 -11.93 13.72
N LYS A 8 1.65 -12.57 14.80
CA LYS A 8 2.99 -12.33 15.31
C LYS A 8 4.12 -12.58 14.30
N PRO A 9 4.11 -13.65 13.46
CA PRO A 9 5.13 -13.83 12.44
C PRO A 9 5.18 -12.68 11.42
N PHE A 10 4.02 -12.20 11.00
CA PHE A 10 3.93 -11.11 10.04
C PHE A 10 4.38 -9.78 10.64
N GLU A 11 4.03 -9.49 11.90
CA GLU A 11 4.52 -8.32 12.64
C GLU A 11 6.05 -8.29 12.67
N ILE A 12 6.70 -9.40 13.10
CA ILE A 12 8.15 -9.49 13.16
C ILE A 12 8.80 -9.27 11.80
N TYR A 13 8.24 -9.87 10.75
CA TYR A 13 8.72 -9.67 9.38
C TYR A 13 8.60 -8.21 8.96
N MET A 14 7.43 -7.60 9.17
CA MET A 14 7.17 -6.23 8.76
C MET A 14 8.00 -5.22 9.53
N ASP A 15 8.21 -5.41 10.84
CA ASP A 15 9.07 -4.53 11.65
C ASP A 15 10.52 -4.53 11.12
N SER A 16 11.02 -5.71 10.74
CA SER A 16 12.36 -5.84 10.17
C SER A 16 12.45 -5.25 8.77
N PHE A 17 11.46 -5.55 7.92
CA PHE A 17 11.44 -5.10 6.53
C PHE A 17 11.23 -3.59 6.41
N THR A 18 10.31 -3.00 7.19
CA THR A 18 10.09 -1.55 7.18
C THR A 18 11.31 -0.78 7.65
N LYS A 19 11.99 -1.28 8.68
CA LYS A 19 13.25 -0.69 9.16
C LYS A 19 14.34 -0.71 8.09
N LEU A 20 14.47 -1.84 7.38
CA LEU A 20 15.40 -1.94 6.25
C LEU A 20 15.06 -0.93 5.14
N MET A 21 13.80 -0.87 4.75
CA MET A 21 13.34 0.04 3.70
C MET A 21 13.57 1.51 4.10
N GLN A 22 13.28 1.86 5.35
CA GLN A 22 13.50 3.22 5.87
C GLN A 22 14.99 3.60 5.89
N ASN A 23 15.87 2.69 6.29
CA ASN A 23 17.32 2.93 6.30
C ASN A 23 17.87 3.19 4.89
N ASN A 24 17.30 2.56 3.86
CA ASN A 24 17.78 2.69 2.48
C ASN A 24 17.12 3.81 1.69
N TYR A 25 15.86 4.13 1.99
CA TYR A 25 15.03 5.00 1.16
C TYR A 25 14.39 6.17 1.93
N GLY A 26 14.53 6.23 3.25
CA GLY A 26 13.87 7.23 4.09
C GLY A 26 12.40 6.90 4.33
N LYS A 27 11.52 7.89 4.22
CA LYS A 27 10.09 7.70 4.46
C LYS A 27 9.48 6.69 3.48
N ILE A 28 8.63 5.83 3.99
CA ILE A 28 7.90 4.83 3.22
C ILE A 28 6.41 4.86 3.55
N ILE A 29 5.61 4.50 2.57
CA ILE A 29 4.18 4.28 2.70
C ILE A 29 3.84 2.82 2.39
N ALA A 30 2.76 2.34 2.96
CA ALA A 30 2.16 1.05 2.62
C ALA A 30 0.74 1.25 2.13
N PHE A 31 0.32 0.48 1.13
CA PHE A 31 -1.06 0.48 0.67
C PHE A 31 -1.47 -0.86 0.06
N GLU A 32 -2.75 -1.15 0.11
CA GLU A 32 -3.34 -2.37 -0.43
C GLU A 32 -4.69 -2.07 -1.07
N HIS A 33 -4.98 -2.81 -2.16
CA HIS A 33 -6.31 -2.96 -2.73
C HIS A 33 -6.84 -4.33 -2.31
N GLY A 34 -7.69 -4.36 -1.30
CA GLY A 34 -8.24 -5.60 -0.74
C GLY A 34 -9.49 -6.05 -1.48
N THR A 35 -9.41 -7.19 -2.14
CA THR A 35 -10.55 -7.80 -2.84
C THR A 35 -11.28 -8.80 -1.95
N ASN A 36 -12.57 -8.98 -2.17
CA ASN A 36 -13.39 -10.00 -1.53
C ASN A 36 -13.68 -11.21 -2.42
N CYS A 37 -13.46 -11.08 -3.74
CA CYS A 37 -13.71 -12.16 -4.70
C CYS A 37 -12.68 -12.17 -5.83
N LYS A 38 -12.56 -13.33 -6.48
CA LYS A 38 -11.72 -13.50 -7.66
C LYS A 38 -12.25 -12.69 -8.83
N GLY A 39 -11.37 -12.03 -9.57
CA GLY A 39 -11.71 -11.21 -10.74
C GLY A 39 -12.25 -9.82 -10.40
N SER A 40 -12.26 -9.40 -9.13
CA SER A 40 -12.66 -8.04 -8.78
C SER A 40 -11.73 -7.00 -9.41
N LEU A 41 -12.31 -5.87 -9.86
CA LEU A 41 -11.57 -4.74 -10.40
C LEU A 41 -10.67 -4.09 -9.34
N THR A 42 -11.02 -4.16 -8.06
CA THR A 42 -10.23 -3.62 -6.96
C THR A 42 -8.83 -4.25 -6.88
N GLY A 43 -8.70 -5.54 -7.23
CA GLY A 43 -7.42 -6.25 -7.25
C GLY A 43 -6.46 -5.86 -8.38
N CYS A 44 -6.82 -4.89 -9.21
CA CYS A 44 -5.96 -4.38 -10.29
C CYS A 44 -5.45 -5.48 -11.25
N GLY A 45 -6.25 -6.53 -11.47
CA GLY A 45 -5.91 -7.65 -12.35
C GLY A 45 -5.08 -8.76 -11.71
N THR A 46 -4.94 -8.74 -10.39
CA THR A 46 -4.31 -9.83 -9.63
C THR A 46 -5.34 -10.48 -8.71
N ASP A 47 -5.36 -11.82 -8.70
CA ASP A 47 -6.27 -12.61 -7.86
C ASP A 47 -5.63 -13.03 -6.53
N HIS A 48 -4.55 -12.38 -6.12
CA HIS A 48 -3.88 -12.65 -4.85
C HIS A 48 -3.70 -11.37 -4.04
N ALA A 49 -3.78 -11.51 -2.74
CA ALA A 49 -3.56 -10.40 -1.83
C ALA A 49 -2.08 -9.95 -1.87
N HIS A 50 -1.84 -8.65 -2.03
CA HIS A 50 -0.51 -8.09 -2.04
C HIS A 50 -0.50 -6.70 -1.39
N LEU A 51 0.52 -6.47 -0.58
CA LEU A 51 0.78 -5.19 0.07
C LEU A 51 1.91 -4.48 -0.67
N HIS A 52 1.66 -3.26 -1.09
CA HIS A 52 2.68 -2.40 -1.66
C HIS A 52 3.40 -1.64 -0.55
N ILE A 53 4.74 -1.59 -0.62
CA ILE A 53 5.56 -0.73 0.23
C ILE A 53 6.44 0.10 -0.70
N VAL A 54 6.31 1.40 -0.61
CA VAL A 54 6.89 2.35 -1.56
C VAL A 54 7.63 3.45 -0.81
N ALA A 55 8.83 3.80 -1.28
CA ALA A 55 9.51 4.99 -0.82
C ALA A 55 8.73 6.24 -1.26
N PHE A 56 8.30 7.03 -0.29
CA PHE A 56 7.51 8.22 -0.56
C PHE A 56 7.77 9.27 0.53
N LYS A 57 8.30 10.42 0.13
CA LYS A 57 8.81 11.43 1.07
C LYS A 57 7.73 12.29 1.72
N ASP A 58 6.61 12.43 1.05
CA ASP A 58 5.52 13.31 1.46
C ASP A 58 4.34 12.52 2.06
N SER A 59 3.19 13.16 2.26
CA SER A 59 1.96 12.55 2.73
C SER A 59 0.90 12.54 1.63
N LEU A 60 0.10 11.47 1.57
CA LEU A 60 -1.07 11.41 0.70
C LEU A 60 -2.39 11.59 1.46
N ILE A 61 -2.34 11.82 2.78
CA ILE A 61 -3.53 11.85 3.63
C ILE A 61 -4.54 12.89 3.15
N ASP A 62 -4.10 14.11 2.83
CA ASP A 62 -5.01 15.16 2.33
C ASP A 62 -5.67 14.77 1.00
N LYS A 63 -4.94 14.06 0.12
CA LYS A 63 -5.50 13.54 -1.13
C LYS A 63 -6.48 12.40 -0.89
N LEU A 64 -6.26 11.55 0.12
CA LEU A 64 -7.24 10.52 0.50
C LEU A 64 -8.55 11.17 0.90
N TYR A 65 -8.51 12.12 1.83
CA TYR A 65 -9.71 12.82 2.31
C TYR A 65 -10.38 13.74 1.28
N SER A 66 -9.64 14.15 0.26
CA SER A 66 -10.20 14.92 -0.88
C SER A 66 -10.85 14.01 -1.94
N SER A 67 -10.74 12.70 -1.82
CA SER A 67 -11.42 11.75 -2.71
C SER A 67 -12.89 11.56 -2.29
N ASP A 68 -13.72 11.01 -3.19
CA ASP A 68 -15.13 10.71 -2.91
C ASP A 68 -15.33 9.51 -1.97
N LEU A 69 -14.24 8.91 -1.45
CA LEU A 69 -14.29 7.77 -0.56
C LEU A 69 -14.36 8.19 0.90
N LYS A 70 -15.05 7.38 1.70
CA LYS A 70 -15.16 7.59 3.15
C LYS A 70 -13.99 6.91 3.85
N TRP A 71 -12.97 7.69 4.20
CA TRP A 71 -11.81 7.21 4.93
C TRP A 71 -12.02 7.28 6.44
N MET A 72 -11.61 6.22 7.13
CA MET A 72 -11.56 6.14 8.58
C MET A 72 -10.14 5.80 9.06
N GLU A 73 -9.76 6.33 10.21
CA GLU A 73 -8.52 5.95 10.88
C GLU A 73 -8.72 4.65 11.67
N CYS A 74 -7.74 3.78 11.65
CA CYS A 74 -7.73 2.54 12.42
C CYS A 74 -6.29 2.11 12.73
N LYS A 75 -6.11 1.16 13.64
CA LYS A 75 -4.84 0.43 13.76
C LYS A 75 -4.79 -0.65 12.69
N ILE A 76 -3.59 -0.92 12.18
CA ILE A 76 -3.40 -1.97 11.17
C ILE A 76 -3.90 -3.33 11.66
N SER A 77 -3.71 -3.64 12.95
CA SER A 77 -4.19 -4.88 13.56
C SER A 77 -5.72 -5.03 13.60
N GLU A 78 -6.47 -3.94 13.44
CA GLU A 78 -7.93 -3.93 13.50
C GLU A 78 -8.60 -4.13 12.13
N ILE A 79 -7.85 -3.97 11.04
CA ILE A 79 -8.36 -3.98 9.65
C ILE A 79 -9.20 -5.22 9.36
N LYS A 80 -8.72 -6.40 9.76
CA LYS A 80 -9.46 -7.67 9.55
C LYS A 80 -10.87 -7.63 10.14
N ASN A 81 -10.99 -7.13 11.35
CA ASN A 81 -12.27 -7.09 12.06
C ASN A 81 -13.21 -6.02 11.50
N ILE A 82 -12.67 -4.89 11.05
CA ILE A 82 -13.45 -3.80 10.45
C ILE A 82 -13.97 -4.21 9.07
N VAL A 83 -13.08 -4.72 8.22
CA VAL A 83 -13.38 -5.03 6.82
C VAL A 83 -14.25 -6.27 6.65
N GLN A 84 -14.07 -7.28 7.52
CA GLN A 84 -14.76 -8.57 7.37
C GLN A 84 -14.62 -9.13 5.94
N ASN A 85 -15.71 -9.16 5.16
CA ASN A 85 -15.76 -9.68 3.80
C ASN A 85 -15.91 -8.59 2.73
N GLU A 86 -15.82 -7.32 3.11
CA GLU A 86 -15.96 -6.23 2.16
C GLU A 86 -14.67 -5.98 1.37
N GLU A 87 -14.79 -5.33 0.23
CA GLU A 87 -13.66 -4.77 -0.49
C GLU A 87 -13.19 -3.48 0.17
N TYR A 88 -11.88 -3.23 0.11
CA TYR A 88 -11.32 -2.08 0.81
C TYR A 88 -10.07 -1.52 0.13
N LEU A 89 -9.79 -0.27 0.45
CA LEU A 89 -8.49 0.34 0.27
C LEU A 89 -7.87 0.59 1.65
N PHE A 90 -6.59 0.28 1.76
CA PHE A 90 -5.81 0.53 2.96
C PHE A 90 -4.58 1.37 2.62
N TYR A 91 -4.27 2.35 3.47
CA TYR A 91 -3.08 3.19 3.39
C TYR A 91 -2.48 3.38 4.77
N SER A 92 -1.16 3.45 4.85
CA SER A 92 -0.43 3.81 6.08
C SER A 92 0.88 4.51 5.74
N GLU A 93 1.20 5.52 6.52
CA GLU A 93 2.54 6.07 6.59
C GLU A 93 3.29 5.30 7.67
N LEU A 94 4.21 4.43 7.24
CA LEU A 94 4.99 3.59 8.14
C LEU A 94 6.08 4.44 8.79
N ASN A 95 5.69 5.17 9.83
CA ASN A 95 6.62 5.91 10.65
C ASN A 95 7.37 4.94 11.61
N GLN A 96 8.21 5.43 12.49
CA GLN A 96 9.12 4.64 13.35
C GLN A 96 8.44 3.73 14.41
N THR A 97 7.14 3.51 14.30
CA THR A 97 6.36 2.65 15.19
C THR A 97 6.34 1.21 14.72
N ASN A 98 6.00 0.27 15.62
CA ASN A 98 5.75 -1.13 15.27
C ASN A 98 4.66 -1.23 14.22
N TRP A 99 4.75 -2.22 13.34
CA TRP A 99 3.74 -2.46 12.31
C TRP A 99 2.31 -2.48 12.85
N LYS A 100 2.05 -3.28 13.89
CA LYS A 100 0.70 -3.47 14.44
C LYS A 100 0.06 -2.21 15.03
N ASP A 101 0.89 -1.32 15.60
CA ASP A 101 0.45 -0.08 16.25
C ASP A 101 0.47 1.12 15.29
N SER A 102 0.93 0.91 14.04
CA SER A 102 0.93 1.94 13.02
C SER A 102 -0.50 2.36 12.70
N LYS A 103 -0.67 3.66 12.52
CA LYS A 103 -1.93 4.27 12.10
C LYS A 103 -2.19 3.91 10.65
N GLY A 104 -3.37 3.40 10.39
CA GLY A 104 -3.88 3.13 9.05
C GLY A 104 -5.06 4.02 8.71
N TYR A 105 -5.29 4.15 7.42
CA TYR A 105 -6.45 4.79 6.82
C TYR A 105 -7.15 3.76 5.95
N LEU A 106 -8.41 3.54 6.20
CA LEU A 106 -9.22 2.48 5.60
C LEU A 106 -10.46 3.08 4.94
N ALA A 107 -10.72 2.67 3.71
CA ALA A 107 -12.00 2.93 3.04
C ALA A 107 -12.62 1.59 2.63
N ILE A 108 -13.85 1.33 3.09
CA ILE A 108 -14.66 0.21 2.62
C ILE A 108 -15.32 0.64 1.31
N LEU A 109 -15.36 -0.24 0.33
CA LEU A 109 -15.80 0.05 -1.02
C LEU A 109 -17.19 -0.54 -1.29
N ASP A 110 -18.16 0.31 -1.58
CA ASP A 110 -19.47 -0.10 -2.09
C ASP A 110 -19.39 -0.52 -3.58
N ILE A 111 -18.42 0.06 -4.31
CA ILE A 111 -18.18 -0.20 -5.74
C ILE A 111 -16.68 -0.44 -5.93
N PRO A 112 -16.28 -1.49 -6.67
CA PRO A 112 -14.88 -1.79 -6.95
C PRO A 112 -14.14 -0.63 -7.61
N VAL A 113 -12.94 -0.31 -7.09
CA VAL A 113 -12.10 0.80 -7.60
C VAL A 113 -10.74 0.26 -8.04
N SER A 114 -10.42 0.42 -9.33
CA SER A 114 -9.15 -0.04 -9.90
C SER A 114 -8.05 1.02 -9.84
N GLN A 115 -6.85 0.59 -9.47
CA GLN A 115 -5.61 1.39 -9.53
C GLN A 115 -5.66 2.70 -8.73
N PHE A 116 -6.44 2.77 -7.67
CA PHE A 116 -6.64 3.99 -6.88
C PHE A 116 -5.32 4.64 -6.47
N PHE A 117 -4.48 3.93 -5.71
CA PHE A 117 -3.21 4.50 -5.21
C PHE A 117 -2.22 4.81 -6.33
N ARG A 118 -2.19 4.02 -7.39
CA ARG A 118 -1.34 4.30 -8.53
C ARG A 118 -1.71 5.62 -9.21
N LYS A 119 -3.00 5.85 -9.43
CA LYS A 119 -3.51 7.11 -9.97
C LYS A 119 -3.26 8.27 -9.02
N LEU A 120 -3.48 8.06 -7.72
CA LEU A 120 -3.26 9.07 -6.68
C LEU A 120 -1.78 9.52 -6.62
N ILE A 121 -0.85 8.58 -6.66
CA ILE A 121 0.59 8.85 -6.68
C ILE A 121 1.01 9.52 -7.99
N ALA A 122 0.50 9.05 -9.14
CA ALA A 122 0.78 9.66 -10.44
C ALA A 122 0.26 11.09 -10.52
N ASP A 123 -0.94 11.35 -10.01
CA ASP A 123 -1.52 12.70 -9.91
C ASP A 123 -0.69 13.60 -9.00
N TYR A 124 -0.22 13.07 -7.86
CA TYR A 124 0.66 13.80 -6.95
C TYR A 124 1.91 14.35 -7.65
N TYR A 125 2.49 13.57 -8.57
CA TYR A 125 3.65 13.98 -9.37
C TYR A 125 3.30 14.69 -10.69
N GLY A 126 2.03 15.01 -10.94
CA GLY A 126 1.58 15.63 -12.21
C GLY A 126 1.70 14.71 -13.43
N LYS A 127 1.69 13.39 -13.22
CA LYS A 127 1.93 12.34 -14.23
C LYS A 127 0.75 11.37 -14.36
N LEU A 128 -0.46 11.85 -14.20
CA LEU A 128 -1.66 11.00 -14.20
C LEU A 128 -1.78 10.16 -15.50
N ASN A 129 -1.40 10.72 -16.64
CA ASN A 129 -1.37 10.02 -17.94
C ASN A 129 -0.37 8.86 -18.00
N GLU A 130 0.64 8.83 -17.12
CA GLU A 130 1.62 7.75 -17.02
C GLU A 130 1.21 6.68 -16.00
N SER A 131 0.00 6.75 -15.45
CA SER A 131 -0.48 5.83 -14.41
C SER A 131 -0.76 4.42 -14.92
N ASP A 132 -0.98 4.19 -16.22
CA ASP A 132 -1.19 2.85 -16.76
C ASP A 132 0.13 2.09 -16.86
N TYR A 133 0.29 1.08 -15.98
CA TYR A 133 1.50 0.26 -15.95
C TYR A 133 1.67 -0.66 -17.18
N LYS A 134 0.62 -0.88 -17.96
CA LYS A 134 0.69 -1.71 -19.17
C LYS A 134 1.40 -0.96 -20.29
N GLU A 135 1.19 0.36 -20.34
CA GLU A 135 1.84 1.24 -21.31
C GLU A 135 3.17 1.78 -20.77
N PHE A 136 3.23 2.16 -19.50
CA PHE A 136 4.40 2.79 -18.86
C PHE A 136 5.07 1.84 -17.86
N LYS A 137 5.90 0.91 -18.33
CA LYS A 137 6.51 -0.15 -17.52
C LYS A 137 7.69 0.31 -16.65
N PHE A 138 8.39 1.38 -17.04
CA PHE A 138 9.57 1.94 -16.35
C PHE A 138 10.60 0.88 -15.89
N LEU A 139 10.95 -0.07 -16.75
CA LEU A 139 11.81 -1.21 -16.43
C LEU A 139 13.15 -0.81 -15.82
N ALA A 140 13.74 0.31 -16.29
CA ALA A 140 15.01 0.81 -15.74
C ALA A 140 14.90 1.12 -14.23
N ASN A 141 13.78 1.69 -13.78
CA ASN A 141 13.55 1.98 -12.36
C ASN A 141 13.41 0.70 -11.54
N SER A 142 12.73 -0.32 -12.09
CA SER A 142 12.58 -1.62 -11.43
C SER A 142 13.94 -2.31 -11.26
N ILE A 143 14.78 -2.30 -12.30
CA ILE A 143 16.15 -2.86 -12.26
C ILE A 143 17.01 -2.11 -11.24
N ALA A 144 16.98 -0.77 -11.24
CA ALA A 144 17.72 0.04 -10.27
C ALA A 144 17.32 -0.26 -8.82
N THR A 145 16.03 -0.45 -8.57
CA THR A 145 15.50 -0.82 -7.24
C THR A 145 16.00 -2.19 -6.80
N ILE A 146 15.90 -3.20 -7.68
CA ILE A 146 16.40 -4.55 -7.41
C ILE A 146 17.89 -4.53 -7.08
N ASN A 147 18.70 -3.88 -7.91
CA ASN A 147 20.15 -3.79 -7.72
C ASN A 147 20.51 -3.12 -6.39
N LYS A 148 19.78 -2.06 -5.99
CA LYS A 148 20.00 -1.39 -4.72
C LYS A 148 19.69 -2.30 -3.54
N ILE A 149 18.59 -3.04 -3.57
CA ILE A 149 18.22 -3.98 -2.51
C ILE A 149 19.24 -5.12 -2.43
N THR A 150 19.58 -5.75 -3.55
CA THR A 150 20.52 -6.88 -3.61
C THR A 150 21.90 -6.50 -3.04
N ASN A 151 22.42 -5.33 -3.40
CA ASN A 151 23.72 -4.87 -2.92
C ASN A 151 23.74 -4.51 -1.42
N THR A 152 22.58 -4.45 -0.77
CA THR A 152 22.48 -4.20 0.67
C THR A 152 22.55 -5.49 1.49
N TYR A 153 22.37 -6.66 0.86
CA TYR A 153 22.34 -7.98 1.51
C TYR A 153 23.59 -8.85 1.25
N ILE A 154 24.55 -8.35 0.49
CA ILE A 154 25.86 -8.95 0.28
C ILE A 154 26.92 -8.16 1.06
#